data_58356a4bc2cd00d52f2382896e60b726
#
_entry.id   58356a4bc2cd00d52f2382896e60b726
#
_cell.length_a   1.000
_cell.length_b   1.000
_cell.length_c   1.000
_cell.angle_alpha   90.00
_cell.angle_beta   90.00
_cell.angle_gamma   90.00
#
_symmetry.space_group_name_H-M   'P 1'
#
loop_
_entity.id
_entity.type
_entity.pdbx_description
1 polymer ?
#
loop_
_entity_poly.entity_id
_entity_poly.type
_entity_poly.pdbx_seq_one_letter_code
_entity_poly.pdbx_strand_id
1 'polypeptide(L)'
;MKDPEFIIFTGPMFGSKTTKLLAAVDRYRYQNKKVVAFKPFMDDRYTEGKICTHSGGSIESMSVKTGRDIISHISSLETVDVVAVDEAFMIDGVSLALVELFKKGKTIVVSSLQLSASGNVFEEIRDIMPWATKIDVCPAVCPITGRDAFYTHRKIVGMSEIEVGGAEMYEPRCWEHHSFMNRREYDNT
;
A
#
# COMPACT_ATOMS: atom_id res chain seq x y z
N MET A 1 -12.93 -12.21 -22.93
CA MET A 1 -12.30 -11.16 -22.11
C MET A 1 -11.85 -11.80 -20.81
N LYS A 2 -10.68 -11.44 -20.26
CA LYS A 2 -10.26 -11.91 -18.94
C LYS A 2 -11.04 -11.12 -17.89
N ASP A 3 -11.48 -11.78 -16.83
CA ASP A 3 -12.17 -11.11 -15.72
C ASP A 3 -11.26 -10.06 -15.05
N PRO A 4 -11.81 -8.99 -14.49
CA PRO A 4 -11.05 -8.02 -13.74
C PRO A 4 -10.43 -8.65 -12.49
N GLU A 5 -9.25 -8.20 -12.12
CA GLU A 5 -8.53 -8.67 -10.93
C GLU A 5 -8.51 -7.58 -9.86
N PHE A 6 -8.63 -7.95 -8.59
CA PHE A 6 -8.38 -7.08 -7.45
C PHE A 6 -7.17 -7.63 -6.69
N ILE A 7 -6.01 -7.00 -6.89
CA ILE A 7 -4.72 -7.46 -6.37
C ILE A 7 -4.26 -6.53 -5.25
N ILE A 8 -3.92 -7.09 -4.10
CA ILE A 8 -3.41 -6.35 -2.94
C ILE A 8 -2.01 -6.86 -2.59
N PHE A 9 -1.02 -5.98 -2.66
CA PHE A 9 0.31 -6.16 -2.09
C PHE A 9 0.35 -5.51 -0.72
N THR A 10 0.44 -6.30 0.34
CA THR A 10 0.41 -5.82 1.71
C THR A 10 1.62 -6.29 2.51
N GLY A 11 1.80 -5.81 3.73
CA GLY A 11 2.94 -6.14 4.57
C GLY A 11 3.52 -4.90 5.25
N PRO A 12 4.64 -5.02 5.98
CA PRO A 12 5.25 -3.94 6.73
C PRO A 12 5.92 -2.91 5.80
N MET A 13 6.37 -1.81 6.38
CA MET A 13 7.32 -0.94 5.68
C MET A 13 8.55 -1.74 5.25
N PHE A 14 9.16 -1.33 4.13
CA PHE A 14 10.33 -2.01 3.51
C PHE A 14 10.07 -3.42 2.95
N GLY A 15 8.81 -3.89 2.91
CA GLY A 15 8.42 -5.20 2.35
C GLY A 15 8.33 -5.24 0.82
N SER A 16 8.92 -4.32 0.09
CA SER A 16 8.94 -4.28 -1.40
C SER A 16 7.54 -4.24 -2.08
N LYS A 17 6.51 -3.77 -1.38
CA LYS A 17 5.14 -3.66 -1.89
C LYS A 17 5.06 -2.79 -3.15
N THR A 18 5.62 -1.58 -3.10
CA THR A 18 5.68 -0.65 -4.23
C THR A 18 6.44 -1.27 -5.42
N THR A 19 7.51 -2.02 -5.19
CA THR A 19 8.22 -2.75 -6.26
C THR A 19 7.31 -3.77 -6.95
N LYS A 20 6.52 -4.53 -6.20
CA LYS A 20 5.54 -5.47 -6.76
C LYS A 20 4.40 -4.76 -7.49
N LEU A 21 3.94 -3.62 -6.98
CA LEU A 21 2.97 -2.77 -7.66
C LEU A 21 3.52 -2.33 -9.04
N LEU A 22 4.74 -1.80 -9.08
CA LEU A 22 5.36 -1.36 -10.34
C LEU A 22 5.50 -2.52 -11.32
N ALA A 23 5.97 -3.68 -10.87
CA ALA A 23 6.09 -4.86 -11.72
C ALA A 23 4.73 -5.33 -12.28
N ALA A 24 3.66 -5.25 -11.48
CA ALA A 24 2.31 -5.55 -11.95
C ALA A 24 1.83 -4.52 -12.99
N VAL A 25 2.05 -3.23 -12.75
CA VAL A 25 1.72 -2.15 -13.69
C VAL A 25 2.43 -2.35 -15.02
N ASP A 26 3.73 -2.63 -15.00
CA ASP A 26 4.50 -2.88 -16.24
C ASP A 26 3.95 -4.08 -17.00
N ARG A 27 3.61 -5.16 -16.30
CA ARG A 27 2.99 -6.33 -16.94
C ARG A 27 1.69 -5.97 -17.67
N TYR A 28 0.81 -5.14 -17.07
CA TYR A 28 -0.42 -4.71 -17.73
C TYR A 28 -0.15 -3.79 -18.91
N ARG A 29 0.83 -2.90 -18.82
CA ARG A 29 1.28 -2.05 -19.94
C ARG A 29 1.79 -2.88 -21.12
N TYR A 30 2.57 -3.94 -20.86
CA TYR A 30 2.99 -4.89 -21.90
C TYR A 30 1.82 -5.68 -22.52
N GLN A 31 0.71 -5.76 -21.83
CA GLN A 31 -0.55 -6.31 -22.37
C GLN A 31 -1.40 -5.26 -23.13
N ASN A 32 -0.84 -4.10 -23.42
CA ASN A 32 -1.53 -2.94 -24.03
C ASN A 32 -2.74 -2.43 -23.23
N LYS A 33 -2.72 -2.60 -21.89
CA LYS A 33 -3.74 -2.07 -20.99
C LYS A 33 -3.44 -0.63 -20.62
N LYS A 34 -4.46 0.22 -20.60
CA LYS A 34 -4.35 1.60 -20.11
C LYS A 34 -4.36 1.58 -18.59
N VAL A 35 -3.20 1.91 -18.00
CA VAL A 35 -2.99 1.93 -16.55
C VAL A 35 -2.91 3.37 -16.07
N VAL A 36 -3.66 3.71 -15.03
CA VAL A 36 -3.56 4.97 -14.29
C VAL A 36 -3.14 4.66 -12.85
N ALA A 37 -2.15 5.40 -12.33
CA ALA A 37 -1.61 5.19 -11.00
C ALA A 37 -1.87 6.42 -10.12
N PHE A 38 -2.15 6.16 -8.84
CA PHE A 38 -2.43 7.16 -7.81
C PHE A 38 -1.56 6.94 -6.58
N LYS A 39 -1.24 8.02 -5.88
CA LYS A 39 -0.61 8.01 -4.57
C LYS A 39 -1.27 9.04 -3.64
N PRO A 40 -1.16 8.90 -2.31
CA PRO A 40 -1.69 9.90 -1.40
C PRO A 40 -0.95 11.24 -1.56
N PHE A 41 -1.70 12.33 -1.48
CA PHE A 41 -1.15 13.69 -1.53
C PHE A 41 -0.14 13.95 -0.39
N MET A 42 -0.35 13.33 0.76
CA MET A 42 0.54 13.47 1.91
C MET A 42 1.88 12.75 1.77
N ASP A 43 2.03 11.85 0.79
CA ASP A 43 3.29 11.15 0.55
C ASP A 43 4.22 11.99 -0.34
N ASP A 44 4.93 12.92 0.30
CA ASP A 44 5.91 13.83 -0.31
C ASP A 44 7.36 13.31 -0.25
N ARG A 45 7.58 12.09 0.26
CA ARG A 45 8.90 11.44 0.40
C ARG A 45 9.70 11.34 -0.90
N TYR A 46 9.01 11.38 -2.03
CA TYR A 46 9.60 11.25 -3.37
C TYR A 46 9.09 12.36 -4.29
N THR A 47 9.69 12.44 -5.48
CA THR A 47 9.36 13.43 -6.52
C THR A 47 7.85 13.52 -6.76
N GLU A 48 7.33 14.73 -6.80
CA GLU A 48 5.93 15.00 -7.12
C GLU A 48 5.51 14.34 -8.45
N GLY A 49 4.34 13.74 -8.48
CA GLY A 49 3.79 13.09 -9.68
C GLY A 49 4.38 11.71 -10.01
N LYS A 50 5.16 11.09 -9.11
CA LYS A 50 5.69 9.74 -9.34
C LYS A 50 5.55 8.85 -8.11
N ILE A 51 5.30 7.56 -8.36
CA ILE A 51 5.53 6.48 -7.41
C ILE A 51 6.94 5.94 -7.67
N CYS A 52 7.78 5.91 -6.64
CA CYS A 52 9.17 5.49 -6.75
C CYS A 52 9.47 4.34 -5.81
N THR A 53 10.38 3.44 -6.23
CA THR A 53 10.94 2.41 -5.36
C THR A 53 12.30 2.84 -4.82
N HIS A 54 12.72 2.28 -3.69
CA HIS A 54 14.07 2.49 -3.15
C HIS A 54 15.19 2.05 -4.11
N SER A 55 14.89 1.15 -5.05
CA SER A 55 15.83 0.64 -6.06
C SER A 55 15.86 1.48 -7.34
N GLY A 56 15.16 2.62 -7.40
CA GLY A 56 15.19 3.56 -8.52
C GLY A 56 14.13 3.33 -9.59
N GLY A 57 13.27 2.31 -9.49
CA GLY A 57 12.10 2.16 -10.37
C GLY A 57 11.08 3.26 -10.11
N SER A 58 10.43 3.77 -11.16
CA SER A 58 9.37 4.77 -11.01
C SER A 58 8.30 4.68 -12.09
N ILE A 59 7.09 5.10 -11.73
CA ILE A 59 5.97 5.31 -12.67
C ILE A 59 5.33 6.66 -12.42
N GLU A 60 4.78 7.26 -13.47
CA GLU A 60 3.96 8.47 -13.34
C GLU A 60 2.67 8.15 -12.58
N SER A 61 2.29 9.04 -11.70
CA SER A 61 1.11 8.92 -10.85
C SER A 61 0.47 10.27 -10.57
N MET A 62 -0.77 10.25 -10.16
CA MET A 62 -1.49 11.43 -9.68
C MET A 62 -1.59 11.39 -8.17
N SER A 63 -1.31 12.53 -7.53
CA SER A 63 -1.48 12.70 -6.08
C SER A 63 -2.94 13.02 -5.78
N VAL A 64 -3.57 12.27 -4.87
CA VAL A 64 -4.98 12.41 -4.50
C VAL A 64 -5.13 12.49 -2.99
N LYS A 65 -6.19 13.16 -2.53
CA LYS A 65 -6.53 13.25 -1.10
C LYS A 65 -7.60 12.24 -0.71
N THR A 66 -8.53 11.97 -1.62
CA THR A 66 -9.69 11.13 -1.35
C THR A 66 -9.97 10.14 -2.49
N GLY A 67 -10.73 9.09 -2.18
CA GLY A 67 -11.23 8.17 -3.20
C GLY A 67 -12.11 8.85 -4.25
N ARG A 68 -12.79 9.96 -3.90
CA ARG A 68 -13.56 10.75 -4.87
C ARG A 68 -12.69 11.39 -5.93
N ASP A 69 -11.48 11.80 -5.59
CA ASP A 69 -10.52 12.34 -6.56
C ASP A 69 -10.16 11.28 -7.59
N ILE A 70 -9.95 10.02 -7.15
CA ILE A 70 -9.70 8.87 -8.03
C ILE A 70 -10.87 8.70 -9.02
N ILE A 71 -12.11 8.65 -8.51
CA ILE A 71 -13.30 8.50 -9.36
C ILE A 71 -13.39 9.64 -10.38
N SER A 72 -13.17 10.89 -9.95
CA SER A 72 -13.22 12.06 -10.82
C SER A 72 -12.20 11.98 -11.95
N HIS A 73 -10.94 11.62 -11.61
CA HIS A 73 -9.89 11.43 -12.61
C HIS A 73 -10.23 10.31 -13.60
N ILE A 74 -10.64 9.15 -13.12
CA ILE A 74 -11.01 8.02 -13.98
C ILE A 74 -12.18 8.38 -14.90
N SER A 75 -13.17 9.10 -14.39
CA SER A 75 -14.35 9.52 -15.16
C SER A 75 -14.04 10.54 -16.26
N SER A 76 -12.95 11.30 -16.13
CA SER A 76 -12.48 12.26 -17.13
C SER A 76 -11.71 11.63 -18.31
N LEU A 77 -11.35 10.36 -18.21
CA LEU A 77 -10.58 9.63 -19.21
C LEU A 77 -11.50 8.78 -20.09
N GLU A 78 -11.24 8.74 -21.40
CA GLU A 78 -12.03 7.95 -22.34
C GLU A 78 -12.01 6.45 -22.02
N THR A 79 -10.83 5.92 -21.69
CA THR A 79 -10.65 4.49 -21.37
C THR A 79 -9.59 4.32 -20.29
N VAL A 80 -9.89 3.46 -19.30
CA VAL A 80 -8.94 2.98 -18.31
C VAL A 80 -9.25 1.51 -18.08
N ASP A 81 -8.24 0.65 -18.12
CA ASP A 81 -8.38 -0.78 -17.84
C ASP A 81 -7.95 -1.12 -16.41
N VAL A 82 -6.89 -0.48 -15.93
CA VAL A 82 -6.24 -0.80 -14.66
C VAL A 82 -6.04 0.46 -13.83
N VAL A 83 -6.42 0.39 -12.57
CA VAL A 83 -6.21 1.43 -11.55
C VAL A 83 -5.21 0.90 -10.54
N ALA A 84 -4.06 1.55 -10.42
CA ALA A 84 -3.02 1.23 -9.45
C ALA A 84 -3.01 2.29 -8.34
N VAL A 85 -2.90 1.88 -7.07
CA VAL A 85 -2.86 2.80 -5.93
C VAL A 85 -1.74 2.38 -4.97
N ASP A 86 -0.79 3.28 -4.75
CA ASP A 86 0.26 3.09 -3.74
C ASP A 86 -0.15 3.75 -2.43
N GLU A 87 0.30 3.18 -1.30
CA GLU A 87 0.03 3.64 0.08
C GLU A 87 -1.46 3.96 0.32
N ALA A 88 -2.34 3.05 -0.14
CA ALA A 88 -3.79 3.25 -0.16
C ALA A 88 -4.38 3.57 1.22
N PHE A 89 -3.79 3.07 2.32
CA PHE A 89 -4.26 3.33 3.69
C PHE A 89 -4.29 4.82 4.08
N MET A 90 -3.58 5.68 3.33
CA MET A 90 -3.50 7.13 3.58
C MET A 90 -4.54 7.94 2.78
N ILE A 91 -5.37 7.31 1.97
CA ILE A 91 -6.36 7.98 1.11
C ILE A 91 -7.77 7.73 1.68
N ASP A 92 -8.40 8.78 2.18
CA ASP A 92 -9.75 8.70 2.76
C ASP A 92 -10.80 8.27 1.72
N GLY A 93 -11.64 7.29 2.09
CA GLY A 93 -12.69 6.75 1.20
C GLY A 93 -12.17 5.98 -0.01
N VAL A 94 -10.90 5.56 -0.02
CA VAL A 94 -10.32 4.80 -1.14
C VAL A 94 -11.01 3.45 -1.32
N SER A 95 -11.40 2.79 -0.24
CA SER A 95 -12.08 1.49 -0.27
C SER A 95 -13.35 1.53 -1.11
N LEU A 96 -14.21 2.50 -0.85
CA LEU A 96 -15.46 2.69 -1.61
C LEU A 96 -15.20 2.96 -3.10
N ALA A 97 -14.22 3.82 -3.40
CA ALA A 97 -13.85 4.17 -4.76
C ALA A 97 -13.33 2.96 -5.54
N LEU A 98 -12.42 2.18 -4.95
CA LEU A 98 -11.82 1.02 -5.61
C LEU A 98 -12.84 -0.10 -5.82
N VAL A 99 -13.72 -0.35 -4.85
CA VAL A 99 -14.81 -1.33 -5.00
C VAL A 99 -15.78 -0.91 -6.10
N GLU A 100 -16.13 0.38 -6.20
CA GLU A 100 -16.97 0.90 -7.28
C GLU A 100 -16.32 0.68 -8.65
N LEU A 101 -15.04 1.00 -8.80
CA LEU A 101 -14.29 0.82 -10.04
C LEU A 101 -14.16 -0.66 -10.41
N PHE A 102 -13.92 -1.53 -9.44
CA PHE A 102 -13.88 -2.97 -9.65
C PHE A 102 -15.21 -3.52 -10.16
N LYS A 103 -16.33 -3.10 -9.55
CA LYS A 103 -17.69 -3.46 -10.02
C LYS A 103 -17.98 -2.96 -11.44
N LYS A 104 -17.33 -1.88 -11.87
CA LYS A 104 -17.37 -1.37 -13.26
C LYS A 104 -16.41 -2.11 -14.20
N GLY A 105 -15.82 -3.22 -13.78
CA GLY A 105 -14.95 -4.07 -14.59
C GLY A 105 -13.49 -3.58 -14.71
N LYS A 106 -13.05 -2.66 -13.85
CA LYS A 106 -11.64 -2.23 -13.82
C LYS A 106 -10.81 -3.21 -13.00
N THR A 107 -9.61 -3.55 -13.45
CA THR A 107 -8.63 -4.23 -12.63
C THR A 107 -8.04 -3.25 -11.62
N ILE A 108 -7.96 -3.67 -10.37
CA ILE A 108 -7.43 -2.87 -9.25
C ILE A 108 -6.14 -3.49 -8.77
N VAL A 109 -5.10 -2.68 -8.59
CA VAL A 109 -3.81 -3.09 -8.04
C VAL A 109 -3.43 -2.14 -6.92
N VAL A 110 -3.33 -2.65 -5.70
CA VAL A 110 -3.09 -1.84 -4.49
C VAL A 110 -1.79 -2.26 -3.84
N SER A 111 -1.00 -1.30 -3.37
CA SER A 111 0.03 -1.54 -2.37
C SER A 111 -0.29 -0.74 -1.11
N SER A 112 -0.18 -1.37 0.07
CA SER A 112 -0.54 -0.74 1.33
C SER A 112 0.02 -1.46 2.55
N LEU A 113 0.18 -0.73 3.65
CA LEU A 113 0.29 -1.35 4.97
C LEU A 113 -1.06 -1.98 5.35
N GLN A 114 -1.02 -3.09 6.07
CA GLN A 114 -2.21 -3.76 6.62
C GLN A 114 -2.47 -3.35 8.07
N LEU A 115 -1.39 -3.07 8.81
CA LEU A 115 -1.43 -2.69 10.22
C LEU A 115 -0.54 -1.47 10.44
N SER A 116 -0.96 -0.63 11.38
CA SER A 116 -0.11 0.41 11.93
C SER A 116 1.01 -0.16 12.80
N ALA A 117 1.96 0.67 13.19
CA ALA A 117 3.00 0.29 14.15
C ALA A 117 2.43 -0.04 15.55
N SER A 118 1.23 0.42 15.87
CA SER A 118 0.50 0.11 17.11
C SER A 118 -0.35 -1.17 17.01
N GLY A 119 -0.33 -1.87 15.88
CA GLY A 119 -1.10 -3.09 15.64
C GLY A 119 -2.58 -2.83 15.30
N ASN A 120 -2.98 -1.60 15.05
CA ASN A 120 -4.33 -1.27 14.63
C ASN A 120 -4.52 -1.53 13.12
N VAL A 121 -5.69 -2.00 12.75
CA VAL A 121 -6.06 -2.25 11.36
C VAL A 121 -6.39 -0.92 10.68
N PHE A 122 -5.90 -0.70 9.48
CA PHE A 122 -6.36 0.39 8.63
C PHE A 122 -7.71 0.02 8.00
N GLU A 123 -8.75 0.79 8.33
CA GLU A 123 -10.13 0.50 7.92
C GLU A 123 -10.28 0.42 6.41
N GLU A 124 -9.68 1.33 5.67
CA GLU A 124 -9.69 1.33 4.21
C GLU A 124 -9.16 0.01 3.62
N ILE A 125 -8.13 -0.55 4.25
CA ILE A 125 -7.53 -1.81 3.78
C ILE A 125 -8.37 -3.00 4.22
N ARG A 126 -8.91 -3.01 5.45
CA ARG A 126 -9.85 -4.02 5.92
C ARG A 126 -11.03 -4.16 4.96
N ASP A 127 -11.57 -3.03 4.51
CA ASP A 127 -12.80 -3.00 3.72
C ASP A 127 -12.61 -3.44 2.26
N ILE A 128 -11.39 -3.35 1.70
CA ILE A 128 -11.09 -3.88 0.36
C ILE A 128 -10.65 -5.36 0.37
N MET A 129 -10.17 -5.89 1.50
CA MET A 129 -9.68 -7.28 1.60
C MET A 129 -10.68 -8.33 1.09
N PRO A 130 -11.99 -8.26 1.43
CA PRO A 130 -12.99 -9.23 0.96
C PRO A 130 -13.19 -9.24 -0.58
N TRP A 131 -12.81 -8.16 -1.27
CA TRP A 131 -12.96 -8.02 -2.71
C TRP A 131 -11.74 -8.54 -3.49
N ALA A 132 -10.65 -8.82 -2.78
CA ALA A 132 -9.41 -9.24 -3.40
C ALA A 132 -9.54 -10.61 -4.10
N THR A 133 -9.09 -10.66 -5.36
CA THR A 133 -8.90 -11.91 -6.10
C THR A 133 -7.51 -12.50 -5.85
N LYS A 134 -6.58 -11.65 -5.35
CA LYS A 134 -5.24 -12.02 -4.94
C LYS A 134 -4.73 -11.10 -3.84
N ILE A 135 -4.22 -11.69 -2.77
CA ILE A 135 -3.49 -10.98 -1.70
C ILE A 135 -2.08 -11.57 -1.62
N ASP A 136 -1.08 -10.70 -1.66
CA ASP A 136 0.33 -11.07 -1.52
C ASP A 136 0.92 -10.31 -0.32
N VAL A 137 1.23 -11.06 0.75
CA VAL A 137 1.86 -10.50 1.95
C VAL A 137 3.37 -10.47 1.73
N CYS A 138 3.91 -9.27 1.63
CA CYS A 138 5.31 -9.00 1.29
C CYS A 138 6.14 -8.86 2.56
N PRO A 139 6.98 -9.82 2.93
CA PRO A 139 7.83 -9.68 4.10
C PRO A 139 8.95 -8.66 3.84
N ALA A 140 9.39 -8.00 4.91
CA ALA A 140 10.68 -7.34 4.98
C ALA A 140 11.67 -8.23 5.75
N VAL A 141 12.87 -7.72 6.03
CA VAL A 141 13.87 -8.41 6.85
C VAL A 141 13.98 -7.75 8.21
N CYS A 142 13.84 -8.52 9.28
CA CYS A 142 14.03 -8.04 10.64
C CYS A 142 15.51 -7.69 10.88
N PRO A 143 15.85 -6.44 11.23
CA PRO A 143 17.25 -6.04 11.42
C PRO A 143 17.93 -6.70 12.63
N ILE A 144 17.16 -7.25 13.56
CA ILE A 144 17.70 -7.94 14.75
C ILE A 144 18.06 -9.39 14.43
N THR A 145 17.21 -10.10 13.67
CA THR A 145 17.34 -11.56 13.53
C THR A 145 17.70 -12.02 12.12
N GLY A 146 17.59 -11.14 11.11
CA GLY A 146 17.71 -11.51 9.70
C GLY A 146 16.55 -12.36 9.16
N ARG A 147 15.52 -12.66 9.96
CA ARG A 147 14.33 -13.44 9.58
C ARG A 147 13.29 -12.53 8.91
N ASP A 148 12.31 -13.15 8.27
CA ASP A 148 11.16 -12.45 7.72
C ASP A 148 10.45 -11.62 8.80
N ALA A 149 10.12 -10.37 8.45
CA ALA A 149 9.43 -9.42 9.29
C ALA A 149 8.10 -9.04 8.64
N PHE A 150 7.02 -9.11 9.40
CA PHE A 150 5.66 -8.82 8.91
C PHE A 150 5.04 -7.60 9.59
N TYR A 151 5.73 -6.95 10.52
CA TYR A 151 5.20 -5.86 11.32
C TYR A 151 6.09 -4.63 11.23
N THR A 152 5.46 -3.46 11.13
CA THR A 152 6.16 -2.18 11.18
C THR A 152 6.32 -1.78 12.64
N HIS A 153 7.55 -1.55 13.08
CA HIS A 153 7.86 -1.04 14.40
C HIS A 153 8.24 0.44 14.32
N ARG A 154 7.67 1.25 15.21
CA ARG A 154 8.03 2.66 15.35
C ARG A 154 9.18 2.80 16.35
N LYS A 155 10.28 3.43 15.95
CA LYS A 155 11.49 3.63 16.76
C LYS A 155 11.39 4.81 17.72
N ILE A 156 10.52 5.77 17.44
CA ILE A 156 10.33 6.98 18.24
C ILE A 156 8.88 7.09 18.69
N VAL A 157 8.67 7.73 19.84
CA VAL A 157 7.32 8.00 20.33
C VAL A 157 6.69 9.06 19.42
N GLY A 158 5.58 8.70 18.77
CA GLY A 158 4.82 9.58 17.88
C GLY A 158 3.49 9.99 18.50
N MET A 159 2.91 11.09 18.01
CA MET A 159 1.66 11.64 18.52
C MET A 159 0.43 11.19 17.72
N SER A 160 0.60 10.72 16.50
CA SER A 160 -0.50 10.24 15.65
C SER A 160 -0.30 8.79 15.19
N GLU A 161 -1.40 8.13 14.83
CA GLU A 161 -1.39 6.76 14.31
C GLU A 161 -0.70 6.67 12.95
N ILE A 162 -0.93 7.67 12.11
CA ILE A 162 -0.30 7.80 10.79
C ILE A 162 0.65 8.99 10.83
N GLU A 163 1.94 8.72 10.70
CA GLU A 163 2.98 9.74 10.50
C GLU A 163 3.81 9.36 9.29
N VAL A 164 3.99 10.34 8.40
CA VAL A 164 4.84 10.15 7.22
C VAL A 164 6.31 10.16 7.67
N GLY A 165 7.04 9.10 7.33
CA GLY A 165 8.45 8.96 7.69
C GLY A 165 9.07 7.74 7.02
N GLY A 166 10.37 7.65 7.10
CA GLY A 166 11.18 6.59 6.51
C GLY A 166 11.90 5.72 7.55
N ALA A 167 13.10 5.27 7.19
CA ALA A 167 13.93 4.41 8.03
C ALA A 167 14.41 5.07 9.33
N GLU A 168 14.35 6.40 9.43
CA GLU A 168 14.65 7.16 10.64
C GLU A 168 13.58 6.94 11.72
N MET A 169 12.32 6.77 11.34
CA MET A 169 11.18 6.62 12.25
C MET A 169 10.72 5.18 12.41
N TYR A 170 10.89 4.35 11.40
CA TYR A 170 10.30 3.02 11.32
C TYR A 170 11.34 1.97 10.94
N GLU A 171 11.07 0.74 11.35
CA GLU A 171 11.80 -0.44 10.89
C GLU A 171 10.90 -1.67 10.88
N PRO A 172 11.19 -2.69 10.06
CA PRO A 172 10.45 -3.94 10.07
C PRO A 172 10.91 -4.82 11.24
N ARG A 173 9.98 -5.49 11.89
CA ARG A 173 10.28 -6.44 12.97
C ARG A 173 9.56 -7.78 12.77
N CYS A 174 10.22 -8.87 13.11
CA CYS A 174 9.57 -10.15 13.27
C CYS A 174 8.71 -10.16 14.56
N TRP A 175 7.79 -11.10 14.68
CA TRP A 175 6.84 -11.17 15.79
C TRP A 175 7.53 -11.14 17.17
N GLU A 176 8.63 -11.89 17.31
CA GLU A 176 9.38 -12.02 18.56
C GLU A 176 9.96 -10.68 19.05
N HIS A 177 10.34 -9.79 18.13
CA HIS A 177 11.02 -8.53 18.44
C HIS A 177 10.16 -7.29 18.20
N HIS A 178 8.85 -7.47 17.97
CA HIS A 178 7.93 -6.36 17.87
C HIS A 178 7.28 -6.11 19.23
N SER A 179 7.53 -4.93 19.81
CA SER A 179 7.07 -4.55 21.15
C SER A 179 5.55 -4.66 21.37
N PHE A 180 4.77 -4.56 20.30
CA PHE A 180 3.32 -4.65 20.37
C PHE A 180 2.78 -6.07 20.16
N MET A 181 3.45 -6.89 19.34
CA MET A 181 3.01 -8.25 19.04
C MET A 181 3.49 -9.26 20.10
N ASN A 182 4.71 -9.09 20.60
CA ASN A 182 5.27 -9.93 21.66
C ASN A 182 5.19 -9.24 23.02
N ARG A 183 4.04 -9.32 23.68
CA ARG A 183 3.84 -8.76 25.04
C ARG A 183 4.47 -9.59 26.17
N ARG A 184 5.06 -10.76 25.88
CA ARG A 184 5.62 -11.64 26.91
C ARG A 184 6.78 -11.03 27.69
N GLU A 185 7.49 -10.05 27.11
CA GLU A 185 8.60 -9.37 27.78
C GLU A 185 8.16 -8.24 28.72
N TYR A 186 6.91 -7.78 28.62
CA TYR A 186 6.41 -6.61 29.36
C TYR A 186 5.54 -7.00 30.58
N ASP A 187 5.07 -8.25 30.67
CA ASP A 187 4.28 -8.71 31.81
C ASP A 187 5.13 -9.10 33.04
N ASN A 188 6.48 -8.98 32.95
CA ASN A 188 7.44 -9.33 34.01
C ASN A 188 8.20 -8.12 34.59
N THR A 189 7.70 -6.88 34.43
CA THR A 189 8.30 -5.70 35.10
C THR A 189 7.31 -5.00 36.03
#